data_6bcdca3877039c61f4e245483984c3c9
#
_entry.id   6bcdca3877039c61f4e245483984c3c9
#
_cell.length_a   1.000
_cell.length_b   1.000
_cell.length_c   1.000
_cell.angle_alpha   90.00
_cell.angle_beta   90.00
_cell.angle_gamma   90.00
#
_symmetry.space_group_name_H-M   'P 1'
#
loop_
_entity.id
_entity.type
_entity.pdbx_description
1 polymer ?
#
loop_
_entity_poly.entity_id
_entity_poly.type
_entity_poly.pdbx_seq_one_letter_code
_entity_poly.pdbx_strand_id
1 'polypeptide(L)'
;RHSFPTRRSSDLENFELSWEWKVDKGSNSGVMYHVIESTKYKAPYETGPEYQVIDDIGFPEKLQNWQMAGADYAMTPANEKKVLKPVGEWNSSKIIYNKGHVEHWLNGQKIVEFDRNSDDWKTKRKTGKWKDYPDYASVSKGHIALQDHGNKAYFKNITLIEL
;
A
#
# COMPACT_ATOMS: atom_id res chain seq x y z
N ARG A 1 12.09 33.20 1.92
CA ARG A 1 12.01 31.88 1.25
C ARG A 1 12.43 30.85 2.28
N HIS A 2 11.47 30.13 2.85
CA HIS A 2 11.76 28.98 3.69
C HIS A 2 11.92 27.80 2.73
N SER A 3 13.15 27.35 2.51
CA SER A 3 13.42 26.10 1.84
C SER A 3 13.14 24.98 2.84
N PHE A 4 12.06 24.26 2.64
CA PHE A 4 11.89 22.98 3.30
C PHE A 4 13.03 22.07 2.80
N PRO A 5 13.73 21.33 3.69
CA PRO A 5 14.67 20.35 3.24
C PRO A 5 13.86 19.28 2.45
N THR A 6 14.05 19.22 1.14
CA THR A 6 13.57 18.13 0.32
C THR A 6 14.36 16.89 0.70
N ARG A 7 13.96 16.20 1.75
CA ARG A 7 14.40 14.82 1.95
C ARG A 7 13.83 14.02 0.78
N ARG A 8 14.72 13.38 0.04
CA ARG A 8 14.32 12.48 -1.03
C ARG A 8 13.59 11.31 -0.37
N SER A 9 12.35 11.04 -0.76
CA SER A 9 11.60 9.85 -0.32
C SER A 9 12.30 8.53 -0.66
N SER A 10 13.39 8.55 -1.43
CA SER A 10 14.21 7.41 -1.82
C SER A 10 14.97 6.72 -0.68
N ASP A 11 15.11 7.39 0.48
CA ASP A 11 15.91 6.88 1.59
C ASP A 11 15.05 6.41 2.76
N LEU A 12 13.74 6.35 2.57
CA LEU A 12 12.77 5.97 3.58
C LEU A 12 12.89 4.47 3.86
N GLU A 13 13.28 4.13 5.09
CA GLU A 13 13.42 2.74 5.53
C GLU A 13 12.30 2.35 6.51
N ASN A 14 12.35 2.86 7.74
CA ASN A 14 11.32 2.62 8.75
C ASN A 14 10.44 3.85 8.87
N PHE A 15 9.13 3.66 8.87
CA PHE A 15 8.21 4.78 8.82
C PHE A 15 6.81 4.45 9.33
N GLU A 16 6.08 5.50 9.71
CA GLU A 16 4.63 5.53 9.81
C GLU A 16 4.11 6.51 8.76
N LEU A 17 3.29 6.02 7.82
CA LEU A 17 2.62 6.81 6.79
C LEU A 17 1.13 6.79 7.07
N SER A 18 0.53 7.96 7.27
CA SER A 18 -0.91 8.13 7.49
C SER A 18 -1.51 9.01 6.41
N TRP A 19 -2.73 8.72 5.98
CA TRP A 19 -3.47 9.54 5.01
C TRP A 19 -4.97 9.34 5.15
N GLU A 20 -5.73 10.24 4.55
CA GLU A 20 -7.15 10.05 4.30
C GLU A 20 -7.40 9.91 2.81
N TRP A 21 -8.35 9.07 2.46
CA TRP A 21 -8.70 8.79 1.07
C TRP A 21 -10.19 8.55 0.89
N LYS A 22 -10.67 8.80 -0.32
CA LYS A 22 -11.98 8.38 -0.81
C LYS A 22 -11.87 8.04 -2.28
N VAL A 23 -12.79 7.23 -2.76
CA VAL A 23 -12.88 6.81 -4.17
C VAL A 23 -14.28 7.03 -4.69
N ASP A 24 -14.41 7.20 -6.01
CA ASP A 24 -15.68 7.15 -6.70
C ASP A 24 -16.07 5.69 -6.97
N LYS A 25 -17.33 5.44 -7.38
CA LYS A 25 -17.83 4.10 -7.68
C LYS A 25 -16.96 3.40 -8.73
N GLY A 26 -16.56 2.17 -8.45
CA GLY A 26 -15.75 1.34 -9.32
C GLY A 26 -14.28 1.78 -9.45
N SER A 27 -13.82 2.71 -8.61
CA SER A 27 -12.45 3.21 -8.69
C SER A 27 -11.45 2.28 -8.00
N ASN A 28 -10.21 2.30 -8.54
CA ASN A 28 -9.05 1.59 -8.03
C ASN A 28 -7.86 2.54 -7.95
N SER A 29 -7.08 2.42 -6.89
CA SER A 29 -5.83 3.10 -6.61
C SER A 29 -5.02 2.27 -5.61
N GLY A 30 -3.88 2.78 -5.14
CA GLY A 30 -3.06 2.13 -4.12
C GLY A 30 -1.98 3.05 -3.57
N VAL A 31 -1.47 2.69 -2.41
CA VAL A 31 -0.31 3.36 -1.79
C VAL A 31 0.81 2.34 -1.70
N MET A 32 1.88 2.55 -2.47
CA MET A 32 3.03 1.66 -2.53
C MET A 32 4.20 2.26 -1.75
N TYR A 33 5.00 1.39 -1.16
CA TYR A 33 6.18 1.80 -0.39
C TYR A 33 7.41 0.99 -0.79
N HIS A 34 8.60 1.51 -0.47
CA HIS A 34 9.89 0.96 -0.89
C HIS A 34 9.99 0.72 -2.40
N VAL A 35 9.36 1.60 -3.17
CA VAL A 35 9.41 1.56 -4.63
C VAL A 35 10.81 1.93 -5.12
N ILE A 36 11.32 1.15 -6.07
CA ILE A 36 12.57 1.46 -6.77
C ILE A 36 12.24 2.29 -8.01
N GLU A 37 12.69 3.56 -8.04
CA GLU A 37 12.55 4.40 -9.22
C GLU A 37 13.67 4.09 -10.21
N SER A 38 13.31 3.49 -11.35
CA SER A 38 14.23 3.14 -12.42
C SER A 38 13.48 2.93 -13.73
N THR A 39 14.11 3.28 -14.85
CA THR A 39 13.59 3.01 -16.19
C THR A 39 13.49 1.53 -16.54
N LYS A 40 14.05 0.65 -15.71
CA LYS A 40 13.93 -0.81 -15.82
C LYS A 40 12.50 -1.28 -15.59
N TYR A 41 11.74 -0.58 -14.74
CA TYR A 41 10.39 -0.98 -14.33
C TYR A 41 9.33 -0.15 -15.05
N LYS A 42 8.25 -0.79 -15.46
CA LYS A 42 7.12 -0.15 -16.14
C LYS A 42 6.13 0.49 -15.16
N ALA A 43 6.08 -0.03 -13.93
CA ALA A 43 5.15 0.44 -12.91
C ALA A 43 5.69 0.23 -11.49
N PRO A 44 5.29 1.07 -10.52
CA PRO A 44 5.74 0.98 -9.13
C PRO A 44 5.47 -0.36 -8.46
N TYR A 45 4.38 -1.06 -8.82
CA TYR A 45 4.01 -2.36 -8.23
C TYR A 45 5.01 -3.47 -8.54
N GLU A 46 5.86 -3.31 -9.56
CA GLU A 46 6.89 -4.32 -9.86
C GLU A 46 7.94 -4.45 -8.75
N THR A 47 8.06 -3.43 -7.90
CA THR A 47 9.07 -3.37 -6.83
C THR A 47 8.49 -3.10 -5.46
N GLY A 48 7.44 -2.29 -5.34
CA GLY A 48 6.88 -1.83 -4.07
C GLY A 48 5.65 -2.62 -3.63
N PRO A 49 5.60 -3.13 -2.38
CA PRO A 49 4.37 -3.61 -1.78
C PRO A 49 3.29 -2.53 -1.76
N GLU A 50 2.03 -2.94 -1.86
CA GLU A 50 0.90 -2.04 -2.04
C GLU A 50 -0.16 -2.22 -0.95
N TYR A 51 -0.51 -1.10 -0.28
CA TYR A 51 -1.77 -0.96 0.45
C TYR A 51 -2.87 -0.67 -0.57
N GLN A 52 -3.82 -1.57 -0.72
CA GLN A 52 -4.89 -1.45 -1.71
C GLN A 52 -5.92 -0.37 -1.35
N VAL A 53 -6.26 0.48 -2.32
CA VAL A 53 -7.30 1.52 -2.24
C VAL A 53 -8.29 1.29 -3.38
N ILE A 54 -9.49 0.78 -3.06
CA ILE A 54 -10.46 0.34 -4.08
C ILE A 54 -11.90 0.42 -3.55
N ASP A 55 -12.86 0.52 -4.45
CA ASP A 55 -14.27 0.31 -4.14
C ASP A 55 -14.56 -1.20 -4.09
N ASP A 56 -14.62 -1.77 -2.91
CA ASP A 56 -14.84 -3.22 -2.70
C ASP A 56 -16.15 -3.76 -3.28
N ILE A 57 -17.16 -2.89 -3.40
CA ILE A 57 -18.54 -3.29 -3.75
C ILE A 57 -18.86 -2.96 -5.20
N GLY A 58 -18.49 -1.75 -5.64
CA GLY A 58 -18.85 -1.23 -6.96
C GLY A 58 -17.80 -1.48 -8.04
N PHE A 59 -16.68 -2.14 -7.71
CA PHE A 59 -15.68 -2.50 -8.71
C PHE A 59 -16.31 -3.45 -9.75
N PRO A 60 -16.06 -3.25 -11.07
CA PRO A 60 -16.76 -4.01 -12.11
C PRO A 60 -16.52 -5.52 -12.06
N GLU A 61 -15.37 -5.94 -11.58
CA GLU A 61 -14.97 -7.34 -11.48
C GLU A 61 -15.14 -7.86 -10.05
N LYS A 62 -15.41 -9.17 -9.91
CA LYS A 62 -15.47 -9.80 -8.59
C LYS A 62 -14.07 -9.84 -7.97
N LEU A 63 -13.90 -9.12 -6.87
CA LEU A 63 -12.65 -9.07 -6.14
C LEU A 63 -12.45 -10.32 -5.27
N GLN A 64 -11.19 -10.77 -5.23
CA GLN A 64 -10.72 -11.72 -4.21
C GLN A 64 -10.36 -10.95 -2.93
N ASN A 65 -10.32 -11.63 -1.79
CA ASN A 65 -10.03 -11.00 -0.49
C ASN A 65 -8.73 -10.17 -0.49
N TRP A 66 -7.71 -10.68 -1.18
CA TRP A 66 -6.39 -10.03 -1.29
C TRP A 66 -6.34 -8.87 -2.28
N GLN A 67 -7.45 -8.58 -2.99
CA GLN A 67 -7.61 -7.44 -3.90
C GLN A 67 -8.42 -6.31 -3.26
N MET A 68 -9.01 -6.54 -2.09
CA MET A 68 -9.90 -5.59 -1.42
C MET A 68 -9.14 -4.50 -0.68
N ALA A 69 -9.80 -3.38 -0.42
CA ALA A 69 -9.23 -2.22 0.27
C ALA A 69 -8.53 -2.61 1.58
N GLY A 70 -7.35 -2.04 1.80
CA GLY A 70 -6.54 -2.27 2.99
C GLY A 70 -5.64 -3.51 2.94
N ALA A 71 -5.86 -4.44 2.01
CA ALA A 71 -4.99 -5.61 1.86
C ALA A 71 -3.54 -5.20 1.51
N ASP A 72 -2.57 -6.02 1.92
CA ASP A 72 -1.27 -6.11 1.27
C ASP A 72 -1.51 -6.87 -0.04
N TYR A 73 -1.61 -6.12 -1.14
CA TYR A 73 -2.14 -6.60 -2.41
C TYR A 73 -1.45 -7.87 -2.91
N ALA A 74 -2.24 -8.89 -3.19
CA ALA A 74 -1.81 -10.22 -3.63
C ALA A 74 -0.88 -10.97 -2.65
N MET A 75 -0.85 -10.55 -1.38
CA MET A 75 -0.06 -11.18 -0.31
C MET A 75 -0.92 -11.52 0.90
N THR A 76 -1.45 -10.50 1.59
CA THR A 76 -2.18 -10.69 2.85
C THR A 76 -3.50 -9.92 2.82
N PRO A 77 -4.66 -10.60 2.88
CA PRO A 77 -5.95 -9.94 2.94
C PRO A 77 -6.16 -9.22 4.27
N ALA A 78 -7.05 -8.23 4.28
CA ALA A 78 -7.53 -7.63 5.52
C ALA A 78 -8.32 -8.65 6.36
N ASN A 79 -8.22 -8.54 7.68
CA ASN A 79 -8.94 -9.37 8.64
C ASN A 79 -10.39 -8.89 8.85
N GLU A 80 -11.12 -9.59 9.71
CA GLU A 80 -12.54 -9.34 10.03
C GLU A 80 -12.82 -8.01 10.75
N LYS A 81 -11.79 -7.34 11.27
CA LYS A 81 -11.93 -6.01 11.91
C LYS A 81 -12.07 -4.87 10.91
N LYS A 82 -11.93 -5.18 9.62
CA LYS A 82 -12.06 -4.19 8.56
C LYS A 82 -13.43 -3.54 8.55
N VAL A 83 -13.46 -2.21 8.69
CA VAL A 83 -14.66 -1.38 8.51
C VAL A 83 -14.35 -0.34 7.45
N LEU A 84 -14.92 -0.51 6.26
CA LEU A 84 -14.78 0.42 5.14
C LEU A 84 -16.00 1.33 5.08
N LYS A 85 -15.77 2.65 4.94
CA LYS A 85 -16.84 3.62 4.71
C LYS A 85 -17.30 3.56 3.27
N PRO A 86 -18.57 3.92 2.98
CA PRO A 86 -19.11 3.95 1.63
C PRO A 86 -18.31 4.83 0.66
N VAL A 87 -18.46 4.54 -0.63
CA VAL A 87 -17.95 5.36 -1.73
C VAL A 87 -18.31 6.83 -1.54
N GLY A 88 -17.37 7.74 -1.79
CA GLY A 88 -17.53 9.17 -1.59
C GLY A 88 -17.28 9.66 -0.16
N GLU A 89 -17.16 8.76 0.82
CA GLU A 89 -16.79 9.11 2.19
C GLU A 89 -15.29 8.95 2.44
N TRP A 90 -14.73 9.78 3.35
CA TRP A 90 -13.32 9.75 3.69
C TRP A 90 -13.01 8.62 4.66
N ASN A 91 -12.11 7.73 4.25
CA ASN A 91 -11.46 6.71 5.07
C ASN A 91 -10.13 7.24 5.58
N SER A 92 -9.72 6.84 6.77
CA SER A 92 -8.37 7.05 7.28
C SER A 92 -7.56 5.76 7.21
N SER A 93 -6.31 5.84 6.75
CA SER A 93 -5.42 4.69 6.65
C SER A 93 -4.03 5.01 7.17
N LYS A 94 -3.33 3.94 7.55
CA LYS A 94 -1.96 4.03 8.00
C LYS A 94 -1.19 2.76 7.64
N ILE A 95 0.05 2.93 7.22
CA ILE A 95 1.07 1.87 7.12
C ILE A 95 2.12 2.16 8.19
N ILE A 96 2.47 1.15 8.98
CA ILE A 96 3.66 1.15 9.82
C ILE A 96 4.61 0.11 9.23
N TYR A 97 5.83 0.52 8.92
CA TYR A 97 6.92 -0.37 8.55
C TYR A 97 8.09 -0.16 9.50
N ASN A 98 8.46 -1.20 10.21
CA ASN A 98 9.59 -1.16 11.14
C ASN A 98 10.40 -2.47 11.07
N LYS A 99 11.60 -2.41 10.50
CA LYS A 99 12.55 -3.53 10.40
C LYS A 99 11.96 -4.84 9.85
N GLY A 100 11.05 -4.70 8.86
CA GLY A 100 10.36 -5.83 8.23
C GLY A 100 9.00 -6.18 8.82
N HIS A 101 8.68 -5.71 10.02
CA HIS A 101 7.33 -5.81 10.58
C HIS A 101 6.43 -4.75 9.94
N VAL A 102 5.28 -5.17 9.44
CA VAL A 102 4.35 -4.30 8.69
C VAL A 102 2.95 -4.41 9.26
N GLU A 103 2.33 -3.25 9.42
CA GLU A 103 0.92 -3.14 9.80
C GLU A 103 0.17 -2.25 8.82
N HIS A 104 -1.05 -2.67 8.43
CA HIS A 104 -2.03 -1.81 7.77
C HIS A 104 -3.19 -1.52 8.71
N TRP A 105 -3.54 -0.24 8.79
CA TRP A 105 -4.65 0.26 9.59
C TRP A 105 -5.69 0.92 8.70
N LEU A 106 -6.97 0.71 8.99
CA LEU A 106 -8.10 1.34 8.33
C LEU A 106 -9.13 1.77 9.37
N ASN A 107 -9.49 3.06 9.34
CA ASN A 107 -10.48 3.66 10.24
C ASN A 107 -10.25 3.30 11.73
N GLY A 108 -8.98 3.33 12.16
CA GLY A 108 -8.58 3.05 13.55
C GLY A 108 -8.44 1.58 13.92
N GLN A 109 -8.65 0.64 12.97
CA GLN A 109 -8.46 -0.78 13.19
C GLN A 109 -7.22 -1.31 12.48
N LYS A 110 -6.41 -2.12 13.17
CA LYS A 110 -5.33 -2.89 12.54
C LYS A 110 -5.95 -4.06 11.78
N ILE A 111 -5.86 -4.02 10.46
CA ILE A 111 -6.52 -4.96 9.56
C ILE A 111 -5.58 -5.94 8.87
N VAL A 112 -4.30 -5.62 8.79
CA VAL A 112 -3.24 -6.48 8.25
C VAL A 112 -2.02 -6.37 9.15
N GLU A 113 -1.35 -7.49 9.38
CA GLU A 113 -0.07 -7.56 10.09
C GLU A 113 0.75 -8.72 9.55
N PHE A 114 2.01 -8.48 9.24
CA PHE A 114 2.94 -9.51 8.79
C PHE A 114 4.39 -9.12 9.03
N ASP A 115 5.28 -10.11 8.97
CA ASP A 115 6.72 -9.90 8.96
C ASP A 115 7.30 -10.36 7.62
N ARG A 116 7.93 -9.44 6.89
CA ARG A 116 8.59 -9.72 5.61
C ARG A 116 9.77 -10.70 5.73
N ASN A 117 10.30 -10.87 6.94
CA ASN A 117 11.39 -11.81 7.22
C ASN A 117 10.88 -13.21 7.51
N SER A 118 9.59 -13.41 7.75
CA SER A 118 8.98 -14.72 8.02
C SER A 118 9.03 -15.65 6.81
N ASP A 119 9.08 -16.95 7.06
CA ASP A 119 9.07 -17.97 6.02
C ASP A 119 7.73 -18.03 5.29
N ASP A 120 6.62 -17.73 5.99
CA ASP A 120 5.29 -17.63 5.40
C ASP A 120 5.25 -16.53 4.32
N TRP A 121 5.69 -15.33 4.66
CA TRP A 121 5.71 -14.21 3.72
C TRP A 121 6.63 -14.49 2.52
N LYS A 122 7.82 -15.02 2.76
CA LYS A 122 8.78 -15.40 1.70
C LYS A 122 8.20 -16.47 0.76
N THR A 123 7.46 -17.43 1.32
CA THR A 123 6.80 -18.48 0.53
C THR A 123 5.68 -17.90 -0.33
N LYS A 124 4.79 -17.07 0.22
CA LYS A 124 3.74 -16.37 -0.54
C LYS A 124 4.32 -15.56 -1.70
N ARG A 125 5.41 -14.81 -1.46
CA ARG A 125 6.09 -14.04 -2.50
C ARG A 125 6.60 -14.93 -3.64
N LYS A 126 7.17 -16.09 -3.34
CA LYS A 126 7.76 -17.02 -4.32
C LYS A 126 6.71 -17.84 -5.09
N THR A 127 5.55 -18.07 -4.52
CA THR A 127 4.53 -18.96 -5.08
C THR A 127 3.31 -18.24 -5.64
N GLY A 128 3.06 -17.00 -5.20
CA GLY A 128 1.92 -16.17 -5.58
C GLY A 128 2.15 -15.36 -6.86
N LYS A 129 1.38 -14.29 -7.01
CA LYS A 129 1.45 -13.35 -8.14
C LYS A 129 2.87 -12.82 -8.37
N TRP A 130 3.63 -12.60 -7.30
CA TRP A 130 4.93 -11.94 -7.34
C TRP A 130 6.11 -12.86 -7.71
N LYS A 131 5.88 -14.14 -7.97
CA LYS A 131 6.91 -15.09 -8.38
C LYS A 131 7.68 -14.66 -9.64
N ASP A 132 6.99 -13.96 -10.56
CA ASP A 132 7.55 -13.49 -11.82
C ASP A 132 8.12 -12.06 -11.75
N TYR A 133 8.13 -11.45 -10.54
CA TYR A 133 8.65 -10.12 -10.24
C TYR A 133 9.84 -10.21 -9.26
N PRO A 134 11.06 -10.48 -9.75
CA PRO A 134 12.20 -10.79 -8.89
C PRO A 134 12.58 -9.64 -7.94
N ASP A 135 12.29 -8.40 -8.34
CA ASP A 135 12.62 -7.21 -7.57
C ASP A 135 11.46 -6.71 -6.66
N TYR A 136 10.30 -7.41 -6.66
CA TYR A 136 9.20 -7.09 -5.75
C TYR A 136 9.65 -7.22 -4.30
N ALA A 137 9.49 -6.14 -3.54
CA ALA A 137 9.88 -6.05 -2.14
C ALA A 137 11.33 -6.49 -1.86
N SER A 138 12.25 -6.28 -2.83
CA SER A 138 13.66 -6.71 -2.70
C SER A 138 14.50 -5.76 -1.85
N VAL A 139 14.05 -4.52 -1.66
CA VAL A 139 14.78 -3.50 -0.90
C VAL A 139 14.06 -3.13 0.39
N SER A 140 14.82 -2.60 1.36
CA SER A 140 14.29 -2.06 2.62
C SER A 140 14.19 -0.54 2.64
N LYS A 141 14.61 0.14 1.56
CA LYS A 141 14.54 1.60 1.37
C LYS A 141 13.99 1.91 0.00
N GLY A 142 13.21 2.98 -0.12
CA GLY A 142 12.67 3.38 -1.40
C GLY A 142 11.63 4.48 -1.30
N HIS A 143 10.94 4.71 -2.41
CA HIS A 143 9.94 5.76 -2.54
C HIS A 143 8.55 5.31 -2.06
N ILE A 144 7.73 6.30 -1.69
CA ILE A 144 6.27 6.17 -1.61
C ILE A 144 5.68 6.55 -2.97
N ALA A 145 4.73 5.76 -3.46
CA ALA A 145 4.01 6.05 -4.70
C ALA A 145 2.49 5.93 -4.49
N LEU A 146 1.74 6.83 -5.12
CA LEU A 146 0.29 6.74 -5.23
C LEU A 146 -0.03 6.24 -6.64
N GLN A 147 -0.89 5.21 -6.73
CA GLN A 147 -1.26 4.63 -8.01
C GLN A 147 -2.30 5.48 -8.72
N ASP A 148 -2.05 5.80 -9.99
CA ASP A 148 -3.07 6.21 -10.94
C ASP A 148 -3.52 4.98 -11.76
N HIS A 149 -4.79 4.61 -11.62
CA HIS A 149 -5.39 3.49 -12.34
C HIS A 149 -6.44 3.96 -13.36
N GLY A 150 -6.43 5.26 -13.69
CA GLY A 150 -7.38 5.87 -14.63
C GLY A 150 -8.75 6.20 -14.03
N ASN A 151 -8.96 5.98 -12.75
CA ASN A 151 -10.18 6.30 -12.02
C ASN A 151 -9.93 7.41 -10.99
N LYS A 152 -11.01 8.04 -10.51
CA LYS A 152 -10.89 9.09 -9.50
C LYS A 152 -10.67 8.52 -8.11
N ALA A 153 -9.52 8.81 -7.56
CA ALA A 153 -9.17 8.61 -6.16
C ALA A 153 -8.70 9.95 -5.56
N TYR A 154 -9.04 10.19 -4.32
CA TYR A 154 -8.75 11.46 -3.64
C TYR A 154 -7.96 11.16 -2.38
N PHE A 155 -6.87 11.91 -2.17
CA PHE A 155 -5.98 11.79 -1.03
C PHE A 155 -5.83 13.15 -0.34
N LYS A 156 -5.76 13.16 0.98
CA LYS A 156 -5.45 14.36 1.77
C LYS A 156 -4.79 13.99 3.09
N ASN A 157 -4.28 14.99 3.81
CA ASN A 157 -3.68 14.85 5.14
C ASN A 157 -2.61 13.74 5.19
N ILE A 158 -1.77 13.69 4.14
CA ILE A 158 -0.68 12.71 4.06
C ILE A 158 0.42 13.14 5.03
N THR A 159 0.71 12.30 6.01
CA THR A 159 1.71 12.53 7.05
C THR A 159 2.70 11.38 7.09
N LEU A 160 3.98 11.68 7.10
CA LEU A 160 5.06 10.72 7.17
C LEU A 160 5.93 10.99 8.40
N ILE A 161 6.17 9.95 9.20
CA ILE A 161 7.06 9.96 10.35
C ILE A 161 8.12 8.89 10.13
N GLU A 162 9.40 9.25 10.19
CA GLU A 162 10.50 8.28 10.20
C GLU A 162 10.63 7.67 11.61
N LEU A 163 10.85 6.34 11.70
CA LEU A 163 10.97 5.55 12.92
C LEU A 163 12.42 5.15 13.20
#